data_e2939b7ebc9fdf5c535c438069a73767
#
_entry.id   e2939b7ebc9fdf5c535c438069a73767
#
_cell.length_a   1.000
_cell.length_b   1.000
_cell.length_c   1.000
_cell.angle_alpha   90.00
_cell.angle_beta   90.00
_cell.angle_gamma   90.00
#
_symmetry.space_group_name_H-M   'P 1'
#
loop_
_entity.id
_entity.type
_entity.pdbx_description
1 polymer ?
#
loop_
_entity_poly.entity_id
_entity_poly.type
_entity_poly.pdbx_seq_one_letter_code
_entity_poly.pdbx_strand_id
1 'polypeptide(L)'
;MTIADNLRARYRTAQQIRAEGAIGNLFDGPTITAHGLETRLLGWPGNGYQTQSVHVTNVPPGRQSDQYTYDLAEEAILCRHGVVEAWLRDQWVTLNPGDIAYFPAGVGHRIRNPVGTNEAAIVVNQICPPQFDLYSDKGFYNNQLGVMNFDSVEKAITNAIPVTPPRLDEMTFSEDQPAVRAKNLSPDEVRLKGALFNVLDGTPFTGLGLPMRLVLWPGAGTRLTGFNYAYTGIGVSDVIHKHPVSDEFLVMWSGSGQLYSGGFGWVDAEENDVMMAPCGVAHGHRSIEGRGPSMMGGFASPPQLDLMIPSPFYANGMFQHPAASELTDDEMRKADVV
;
A
#
# COMPACT_ATOMS: atom_id res chain seq x y z
N MET A 1 -2.33 1.71 -29.14
CA MET A 1 -2.14 1.88 -27.69
C MET A 1 -3.26 2.80 -27.25
N THR A 2 -4.17 2.32 -26.42
CA THR A 2 -5.27 3.14 -25.88
C THR A 2 -4.73 4.12 -24.84
N ILE A 3 -5.50 5.13 -24.44
CA ILE A 3 -5.12 6.02 -23.34
C ILE A 3 -4.85 5.21 -22.05
N ALA A 4 -5.64 4.16 -21.83
CA ALA A 4 -5.44 3.23 -20.71
C ALA A 4 -4.10 2.47 -20.77
N ASP A 5 -3.59 2.14 -21.96
CA ASP A 5 -2.29 1.46 -22.08
C ASP A 5 -1.12 2.38 -21.68
N ASN A 6 -1.21 3.68 -21.97
CA ASN A 6 -0.16 4.65 -21.61
C ASN A 6 -0.06 4.93 -20.10
N LEU A 7 -1.09 4.58 -19.36
CA LEU A 7 -1.16 4.77 -17.89
C LEU A 7 -0.54 3.65 -17.11
N ARG A 8 -0.40 2.46 -17.71
CA ARG A 8 0.12 1.33 -16.97
C ARG A 8 1.58 1.57 -16.61
N ALA A 9 1.91 1.35 -15.36
CA ALA A 9 3.24 1.57 -14.77
C ALA A 9 4.36 0.93 -15.61
N ARG A 10 4.12 -0.22 -16.23
CA ARG A 10 5.09 -0.92 -17.10
C ARG A 10 5.50 -0.17 -18.37
N TYR A 11 4.76 0.86 -18.77
CA TYR A 11 5.07 1.69 -19.95
C TYR A 11 5.56 3.10 -19.58
N ARG A 12 5.84 3.34 -18.29
CA ARG A 12 6.21 4.66 -17.77
C ARG A 12 7.57 4.62 -17.08
N THR A 13 8.32 5.68 -17.27
CA THR A 13 9.55 5.90 -16.51
C THR A 13 9.22 6.31 -15.07
N ALA A 14 10.19 6.15 -14.16
CA ALA A 14 10.08 6.62 -12.80
C ALA A 14 9.73 8.12 -12.72
N GLN A 15 10.32 8.92 -13.61
CA GLN A 15 10.05 10.37 -13.68
C GLN A 15 8.60 10.67 -14.08
N GLN A 16 8.06 9.93 -15.05
CA GLN A 16 6.66 10.08 -15.46
C GLN A 16 5.69 9.65 -14.35
N ILE A 17 5.95 8.51 -13.69
CA ILE A 17 5.13 8.05 -12.55
C ILE A 17 5.14 9.08 -11.43
N ARG A 18 6.34 9.63 -11.12
CA ARG A 18 6.48 10.65 -10.10
C ARG A 18 5.71 11.94 -10.40
N ALA A 19 5.63 12.32 -11.65
CA ALA A 19 4.97 13.57 -12.07
C ALA A 19 3.45 13.43 -12.23
N GLU A 20 2.98 12.27 -12.66
CA GLU A 20 1.63 12.10 -13.18
C GLU A 20 0.90 10.88 -12.61
N GLY A 21 1.59 10.07 -11.81
CA GLY A 21 1.08 8.80 -11.32
C GLY A 21 1.08 7.68 -12.38
N ALA A 22 0.51 6.55 -12.01
CA ALA A 22 0.31 5.40 -12.89
C ALA A 22 -0.79 4.49 -12.36
N ILE A 23 -1.28 3.63 -13.22
CA ILE A 23 -2.15 2.52 -12.88
C ILE A 23 -1.40 1.21 -13.16
N GLY A 24 -1.60 0.23 -12.32
CA GLY A 24 -1.03 -1.10 -12.46
C GLY A 24 -1.98 -2.16 -11.91
N ASN A 25 -1.41 -3.31 -11.62
CA ASN A 25 -2.11 -4.38 -10.93
C ASN A 25 -1.17 -4.97 -9.87
N LEU A 26 -1.69 -5.54 -8.80
CA LEU A 26 -0.90 -6.16 -7.72
C LEU A 26 0.10 -7.22 -8.22
N PHE A 27 -0.14 -7.76 -9.41
CA PHE A 27 0.70 -8.80 -10.02
C PHE A 27 1.60 -8.29 -11.13
N ASP A 28 1.68 -6.98 -11.33
CA ASP A 28 2.61 -6.35 -12.27
C ASP A 28 3.99 -6.08 -11.62
N GLY A 29 4.97 -5.68 -12.43
CA GLY A 29 6.28 -5.22 -11.98
C GLY A 29 7.37 -6.30 -11.93
N PRO A 30 8.64 -5.89 -11.77
CA PRO A 30 9.78 -6.80 -11.72
C PRO A 30 9.86 -7.54 -10.38
N THR A 31 10.56 -8.67 -10.37
CA THR A 31 10.76 -9.49 -9.17
C THR A 31 12.19 -9.44 -8.68
N ILE A 32 12.33 -9.51 -7.36
CA ILE A 32 13.59 -9.71 -6.63
C ILE A 32 13.46 -10.93 -5.72
N THR A 33 14.54 -11.32 -5.07
CA THR A 33 14.50 -12.21 -3.91
C THR A 33 14.71 -11.36 -2.67
N ALA A 34 13.68 -11.20 -1.84
CA ALA A 34 13.76 -10.51 -0.56
C ALA A 34 13.65 -11.53 0.58
N HIS A 35 14.65 -11.58 1.45
CA HIS A 35 14.65 -12.47 2.61
C HIS A 35 14.36 -13.94 2.27
N GLY A 36 14.90 -14.42 1.12
CA GLY A 36 14.71 -15.80 0.65
C GLY A 36 13.37 -16.11 -0.04
N LEU A 37 12.52 -15.11 -0.25
CA LEU A 37 11.21 -15.23 -0.91
C LEU A 37 11.15 -14.41 -2.20
N GLU A 38 10.39 -14.90 -3.20
CA GLU A 38 10.12 -14.14 -4.41
C GLU A 38 9.19 -12.97 -4.09
N THR A 39 9.65 -11.79 -4.43
CA THR A 39 8.99 -10.54 -4.11
C THR A 39 8.91 -9.65 -5.34
N ARG A 40 7.72 -9.18 -5.65
CA ARG A 40 7.40 -8.31 -6.76
C ARG A 40 7.38 -6.86 -6.29
N LEU A 41 8.03 -5.98 -7.05
CA LEU A 41 8.15 -4.56 -6.74
C LEU A 41 7.04 -3.77 -7.44
N LEU A 42 6.24 -3.03 -6.66
CA LEU A 42 5.12 -2.22 -7.16
C LEU A 42 5.37 -0.73 -6.98
N GLY A 43 5.11 -0.18 -5.78
CA GLY A 43 5.44 1.19 -5.42
C GLY A 43 6.81 1.23 -4.76
N TRP A 44 7.87 1.72 -5.44
CA TRP A 44 9.23 1.68 -4.91
C TRP A 44 10.11 2.77 -5.58
N PRO A 45 11.34 3.05 -5.08
CA PRO A 45 12.16 4.11 -5.63
C PRO A 45 12.45 3.99 -7.13
N GLY A 46 12.50 2.77 -7.66
CA GLY A 46 12.70 2.54 -9.09
C GLY A 46 11.55 2.99 -9.98
N ASN A 47 10.38 3.20 -9.45
CA ASN A 47 9.24 3.78 -10.16
C ASN A 47 8.71 5.08 -9.54
N GLY A 48 9.59 5.82 -8.84
CA GLY A 48 9.32 7.19 -8.46
C GLY A 48 8.84 7.44 -7.02
N TYR A 49 8.61 6.40 -6.23
CA TYR A 49 8.29 6.52 -4.81
C TYR A 49 9.52 6.93 -3.99
N GLN A 50 9.32 7.65 -2.90
CA GLN A 50 10.42 8.16 -2.07
C GLN A 50 10.28 7.82 -0.59
N THR A 51 9.06 7.78 -0.08
CA THR A 51 8.79 7.68 1.35
C THR A 51 8.40 6.27 1.78
N GLN A 52 8.01 5.45 0.83
CA GLN A 52 7.65 4.05 1.06
C GLN A 52 8.05 3.15 -0.10
N SER A 53 8.02 1.85 0.16
CA SER A 53 7.93 0.84 -0.88
C SER A 53 6.81 -0.14 -0.58
N VAL A 54 6.10 -0.56 -1.63
CA VAL A 54 5.04 -1.56 -1.58
C VAL A 54 5.41 -2.72 -2.48
N HIS A 55 5.44 -3.91 -1.90
CA HIS A 55 5.84 -5.14 -2.56
C HIS A 55 4.76 -6.20 -2.43
N VAL A 56 4.74 -7.16 -3.33
CA VAL A 56 3.93 -8.38 -3.21
C VAL A 56 4.84 -9.59 -3.11
N THR A 57 4.77 -10.31 -2.00
CA THR A 57 5.60 -11.48 -1.74
C THR A 57 4.76 -12.75 -1.86
N ASN A 58 5.27 -13.70 -2.63
CA ASN A 58 4.71 -15.04 -2.75
C ASN A 58 5.38 -15.96 -1.73
N VAL A 59 4.59 -16.60 -0.87
CA VAL A 59 5.07 -17.51 0.17
C VAL A 59 4.55 -18.92 -0.14
N PRO A 60 5.35 -19.76 -0.82
CA PRO A 60 4.93 -21.12 -1.17
C PRO A 60 4.67 -22.00 0.07
N PRO A 61 3.86 -23.07 -0.05
CA PRO A 61 3.57 -23.99 1.05
C PRO A 61 4.83 -24.48 1.75
N GLY A 62 4.85 -24.39 3.09
CA GLY A 62 5.97 -24.82 3.92
C GLY A 62 7.24 -23.96 3.82
N ARG A 63 7.22 -22.86 3.05
CA ARG A 63 8.37 -21.94 2.96
C ARG A 63 8.31 -20.88 4.04
N GLN A 64 9.50 -20.44 4.42
CA GLN A 64 9.70 -19.40 5.42
C GLN A 64 10.71 -18.39 4.90
N SER A 65 10.54 -17.11 5.25
CA SER A 65 11.58 -16.09 5.04
C SER A 65 12.76 -16.30 5.99
N ASP A 66 13.91 -15.76 5.64
CA ASP A 66 14.95 -15.50 6.62
C ASP A 66 14.40 -14.63 7.75
N GLN A 67 15.06 -14.64 8.90
CA GLN A 67 14.80 -13.63 9.93
C GLN A 67 15.55 -12.36 9.58
N TYR A 68 14.86 -11.22 9.61
CA TYR A 68 15.44 -9.92 9.28
C TYR A 68 14.93 -8.81 10.21
N THR A 69 15.61 -7.68 10.15
CA THR A 69 15.28 -6.49 10.95
C THR A 69 15.60 -5.28 10.09
N TYR A 70 14.71 -4.32 10.08
CA TYR A 70 14.97 -2.99 9.53
C TYR A 70 15.22 -2.01 10.66
N ASP A 71 16.44 -1.55 10.81
CA ASP A 71 16.84 -0.70 11.95
C ASP A 71 16.12 0.66 11.94
N LEU A 72 15.80 1.18 10.78
CA LEU A 72 15.22 2.52 10.59
C LEU A 72 13.86 2.50 9.88
N ALA A 73 13.39 1.34 9.43
CA ALA A 73 12.11 1.26 8.74
C ALA A 73 11.07 0.45 9.52
N GLU A 74 9.85 0.86 9.40
CA GLU A 74 8.67 0.08 9.79
C GLU A 74 8.23 -0.80 8.63
N GLU A 75 7.65 -1.95 8.94
CA GLU A 75 7.02 -2.81 7.95
C GLU A 75 5.60 -3.18 8.37
N ALA A 76 4.69 -3.15 7.41
CA ALA A 76 3.34 -3.70 7.52
C ALA A 76 3.17 -4.80 6.49
N ILE A 77 2.76 -6.00 6.91
CA ILE A 77 2.58 -7.18 6.08
C ILE A 77 1.10 -7.57 6.09
N LEU A 78 0.40 -7.28 5.00
CA LEU A 78 -1.01 -7.62 4.82
C LEU A 78 -1.13 -8.99 4.16
N CYS A 79 -1.83 -9.93 4.79
CA CYS A 79 -2.21 -11.19 4.15
C CYS A 79 -3.35 -10.93 3.15
N ARG A 80 -3.09 -11.16 1.86
CA ARG A 80 -4.08 -10.95 0.81
C ARG A 80 -4.75 -12.25 0.35
N HIS A 81 -4.05 -13.37 0.46
CA HIS A 81 -4.56 -14.67 0.04
C HIS A 81 -3.90 -15.81 0.81
N GLY A 82 -4.61 -16.88 1.04
CA GLY A 82 -4.14 -18.03 1.79
C GLY A 82 -3.97 -17.72 3.28
N VAL A 83 -3.08 -18.45 3.94
CA VAL A 83 -2.74 -18.25 5.35
C VAL A 83 -1.25 -18.11 5.49
N VAL A 84 -0.83 -17.10 6.23
CA VAL A 84 0.58 -16.87 6.58
C VAL A 84 0.69 -16.77 8.10
N GLU A 85 1.81 -17.20 8.65
CA GLU A 85 2.17 -16.89 10.04
C GLU A 85 3.32 -15.92 10.07
N ALA A 86 3.24 -14.93 10.95
CA ALA A 86 4.29 -13.95 11.21
C ALA A 86 4.86 -14.15 12.62
N TRP A 87 6.18 -14.03 12.76
CA TRP A 87 6.84 -14.02 14.07
C TRP A 87 6.70 -12.61 14.67
N LEU A 88 5.74 -12.46 15.56
CA LEU A 88 5.35 -11.18 16.16
C LEU A 88 5.27 -11.33 17.68
N ARG A 89 5.92 -10.42 18.44
CA ARG A 89 5.90 -10.43 19.92
C ARG A 89 6.32 -11.79 20.51
N ASP A 90 7.40 -12.34 19.98
CA ASP A 90 8.01 -13.62 20.41
C ASP A 90 7.11 -14.86 20.24
N GLN A 91 6.14 -14.81 19.31
CA GLN A 91 5.29 -15.95 18.99
C GLN A 91 4.89 -15.95 17.50
N TRP A 92 4.50 -17.12 17.02
CA TRP A 92 3.87 -17.21 15.70
C TRP A 92 2.43 -16.76 15.79
N VAL A 93 2.06 -15.81 14.95
CA VAL A 93 0.73 -15.20 14.84
C VAL A 93 0.18 -15.52 13.47
N THR A 94 -1.01 -16.11 13.42
CA THR A 94 -1.70 -16.43 12.16
C THR A 94 -2.30 -15.17 11.55
N LEU A 95 -2.04 -14.95 10.27
CA LEU A 95 -2.64 -13.91 9.44
C LEU A 95 -3.57 -14.58 8.43
N ASN A 96 -4.85 -14.26 8.51
CA ASN A 96 -5.85 -14.59 7.50
C ASN A 96 -6.00 -13.42 6.51
N PRO A 97 -6.65 -13.61 5.35
CA PRO A 97 -6.88 -12.53 4.40
C PRO A 97 -7.54 -11.31 5.05
N GLY A 98 -6.88 -10.16 4.94
CA GLY A 98 -7.24 -8.90 5.60
C GLY A 98 -6.49 -8.59 6.90
N ASP A 99 -5.81 -9.56 7.52
CA ASP A 99 -4.94 -9.28 8.67
C ASP A 99 -3.63 -8.60 8.24
N ILE A 100 -3.15 -7.67 9.07
CA ILE A 100 -1.90 -6.93 8.87
C ILE A 100 -1.01 -7.12 10.10
N ALA A 101 0.14 -7.76 9.95
CA ALA A 101 1.19 -7.73 10.96
C ALA A 101 2.02 -6.45 10.79
N TYR A 102 2.12 -5.66 11.85
CA TYR A 102 2.92 -4.44 11.87
C TYR A 102 4.17 -4.66 12.73
N PHE A 103 5.31 -4.26 12.18
CA PHE A 103 6.62 -4.33 12.80
C PHE A 103 7.27 -2.95 12.86
N PRO A 104 7.51 -2.40 14.05
CA PRO A 104 8.25 -1.16 14.21
C PRO A 104 9.73 -1.36 13.87
N ALA A 105 10.42 -0.26 13.60
CA ALA A 105 11.86 -0.24 13.37
C ALA A 105 12.62 -0.94 14.51
N GLY A 106 13.61 -1.74 14.17
CA GLY A 106 14.45 -2.48 15.11
C GLY A 106 13.84 -3.79 15.62
N VAL A 107 12.62 -4.15 15.22
CA VAL A 107 11.98 -5.42 15.62
C VAL A 107 12.26 -6.51 14.60
N GLY A 108 12.98 -7.55 15.05
CA GLY A 108 13.27 -8.71 14.22
C GLY A 108 12.01 -9.55 13.96
N HIS A 109 11.81 -9.94 12.71
CA HIS A 109 10.63 -10.69 12.30
C HIS A 109 10.88 -11.61 11.11
N ARG A 110 9.93 -12.44 10.80
CA ARG A 110 9.90 -13.37 9.67
C ARG A 110 8.49 -13.85 9.43
N ILE A 111 8.23 -14.35 8.23
CA ILE A 111 6.93 -14.93 7.86
C ILE A 111 7.11 -16.35 7.33
N ARG A 112 6.06 -17.15 7.43
CA ARG A 112 6.01 -18.48 6.83
C ARG A 112 4.61 -18.85 6.36
N ASN A 113 4.55 -19.67 5.34
CA ASN A 113 3.33 -20.41 5.01
C ASN A 113 3.40 -21.74 5.78
N PRO A 114 2.43 -22.05 6.66
CA PRO A 114 2.49 -23.26 7.51
C PRO A 114 2.65 -24.54 6.70
N VAL A 115 3.31 -25.52 7.27
CA VAL A 115 3.40 -26.86 6.68
C VAL A 115 1.99 -27.49 6.66
N GLY A 116 1.61 -28.02 5.51
CA GLY A 116 0.29 -28.67 5.33
C GLY A 116 -0.74 -27.79 4.61
N THR A 117 -0.43 -26.55 4.30
CA THR A 117 -1.22 -25.76 3.34
C THR A 117 -0.99 -26.31 1.93
N ASN A 118 -2.02 -26.18 1.07
CA ASN A 118 -1.97 -26.72 -0.30
C ASN A 118 -1.69 -25.63 -1.35
N GLU A 119 -1.68 -24.36 -0.95
CA GLU A 119 -1.52 -23.23 -1.85
C GLU A 119 -0.53 -22.20 -1.31
N ALA A 120 0.02 -21.40 -2.22
CA ALA A 120 0.88 -20.30 -1.86
C ALA A 120 0.06 -19.17 -1.23
N ALA A 121 0.58 -18.59 -0.15
CA ALA A 121 0.03 -17.37 0.40
C ALA A 121 0.60 -16.15 -0.31
N ILE A 122 -0.20 -15.10 -0.42
CA ILE A 122 0.18 -13.82 -1.02
C ILE A 122 0.08 -12.74 0.06
N VAL A 123 1.18 -12.03 0.27
CA VAL A 123 1.20 -10.89 1.18
C VAL A 123 1.59 -9.61 0.45
N VAL A 124 1.02 -8.49 0.89
CA VAL A 124 1.38 -7.15 0.44
C VAL A 124 2.14 -6.46 1.56
N ASN A 125 3.38 -6.08 1.26
CA ASN A 125 4.29 -5.48 2.22
C ASN A 125 4.40 -3.99 1.96
N GLN A 126 4.25 -3.17 3.01
CA GLN A 126 4.65 -1.75 3.00
C GLN A 126 5.89 -1.58 3.88
N ILE A 127 6.94 -0.97 3.35
CA ILE A 127 8.20 -0.70 4.07
C ILE A 127 8.45 0.82 4.03
N CYS A 128 8.60 1.44 5.20
CA CYS A 128 8.72 2.90 5.37
C CYS A 128 9.86 3.28 6.33
N PRO A 129 10.90 3.97 5.86
CA PRO A 129 11.22 4.32 4.47
C PRO A 129 11.69 3.10 3.64
N PRO A 130 11.83 3.24 2.30
CA PRO A 130 12.33 2.18 1.43
C PRO A 130 13.70 1.65 1.88
N GLN A 131 13.90 0.34 1.75
CA GLN A 131 15.17 -0.30 2.08
C GLN A 131 15.95 -0.60 0.79
N PHE A 132 16.91 0.25 0.47
CA PHE A 132 17.60 0.25 -0.82
C PHE A 132 18.50 -0.96 -1.06
N ASP A 133 19.03 -1.58 -0.02
CA ASP A 133 19.82 -2.81 -0.10
C ASP A 133 19.06 -3.99 -0.71
N LEU A 134 17.74 -4.03 -0.54
CA LEU A 134 16.88 -5.04 -1.18
C LEU A 134 16.96 -5.03 -2.71
N TYR A 135 17.36 -3.93 -3.31
CA TYR A 135 17.38 -3.74 -4.76
C TYR A 135 18.77 -3.99 -5.39
N SER A 136 19.78 -4.25 -4.56
CA SER A 136 21.18 -4.33 -4.98
C SER A 136 21.47 -5.62 -5.75
N ASP A 137 20.93 -6.76 -5.35
CA ASP A 137 21.19 -8.07 -5.95
C ASP A 137 20.80 -8.16 -7.43
N LYS A 138 19.83 -7.36 -7.84
CA LYS A 138 19.40 -7.27 -9.25
C LYS A 138 20.08 -6.13 -10.01
N GLY A 139 20.99 -5.41 -9.36
CA GLY A 139 21.66 -4.27 -9.95
C GLY A 139 20.76 -3.05 -10.14
N PHE A 140 19.63 -2.97 -9.44
CA PHE A 140 18.73 -1.82 -9.46
C PHE A 140 19.25 -0.66 -8.60
N TYR A 141 20.07 -0.97 -7.61
CA TYR A 141 20.69 0.01 -6.73
C TYR A 141 22.19 -0.27 -6.60
N ASN A 142 22.98 0.77 -6.65
CA ASN A 142 24.42 0.70 -6.44
C ASN A 142 24.76 1.17 -5.02
N ASN A 143 25.04 0.22 -4.13
CA ASN A 143 25.36 0.49 -2.73
C ASN A 143 26.61 1.36 -2.53
N GLN A 144 27.59 1.30 -3.45
CA GLN A 144 28.83 2.08 -3.32
C GLN A 144 28.61 3.55 -3.67
N LEU A 145 27.75 3.81 -4.65
CA LEU A 145 27.45 5.17 -5.12
C LEU A 145 26.20 5.77 -4.46
N GLY A 146 25.36 4.95 -3.81
CA GLY A 146 24.11 5.40 -3.21
C GLY A 146 23.05 5.84 -4.23
N VAL A 147 23.03 5.24 -5.44
CA VAL A 147 22.15 5.68 -6.52
C VAL A 147 21.37 4.52 -7.15
N MET A 148 20.14 4.83 -7.61
CA MET A 148 19.35 3.91 -8.42
C MET A 148 19.92 3.80 -9.84
N ASN A 149 19.94 2.58 -10.37
CA ASN A 149 20.27 2.29 -11.77
C ASN A 149 18.98 2.23 -12.59
N PHE A 150 18.49 3.37 -13.03
CA PHE A 150 17.21 3.46 -13.74
C PHE A 150 17.21 2.71 -15.07
N ASP A 151 18.35 2.57 -15.76
CA ASP A 151 18.44 1.78 -16.99
C ASP A 151 18.14 0.30 -16.73
N SER A 152 18.65 -0.26 -15.62
CA SER A 152 18.37 -1.63 -15.20
C SER A 152 16.92 -1.79 -14.75
N VAL A 153 16.38 -0.81 -14.05
CA VAL A 153 14.99 -0.77 -13.61
C VAL A 153 14.03 -0.76 -14.79
N GLU A 154 14.22 0.15 -15.75
CA GLU A 154 13.35 0.26 -16.93
C GLU A 154 13.36 -1.01 -17.78
N LYS A 155 14.54 -1.62 -17.97
CA LYS A 155 14.65 -2.93 -18.62
C LYS A 155 13.87 -4.02 -17.89
N ALA A 156 13.97 -4.06 -16.57
CA ALA A 156 13.27 -5.05 -15.77
C ALA A 156 11.75 -4.86 -15.80
N ILE A 157 11.27 -3.62 -15.71
CA ILE A 157 9.84 -3.29 -15.80
C ILE A 157 9.30 -3.69 -17.20
N THR A 158 10.01 -3.32 -18.28
CA THR A 158 9.60 -3.62 -19.66
C THR A 158 9.58 -5.12 -19.93
N ASN A 159 10.50 -5.89 -19.34
CA ASN A 159 10.62 -7.33 -19.50
C ASN A 159 9.80 -8.13 -18.47
N ALA A 160 9.15 -7.48 -17.53
CA ALA A 160 8.32 -8.16 -16.55
C ALA A 160 7.17 -8.90 -17.25
N ILE A 161 7.05 -10.19 -17.01
CA ILE A 161 5.99 -11.01 -17.57
C ILE A 161 4.71 -10.75 -16.77
N PRO A 162 3.63 -10.30 -17.41
CA PRO A 162 2.35 -10.20 -16.74
C PRO A 162 1.93 -11.55 -16.18
N VAL A 163 1.55 -11.58 -14.93
CA VAL A 163 1.00 -12.78 -14.28
C VAL A 163 -0.51 -12.68 -14.30
N THR A 164 -1.19 -13.74 -14.72
CA THR A 164 -2.64 -13.83 -14.54
C THR A 164 -2.93 -13.84 -13.05
N PRO A 165 -3.68 -12.86 -12.50
CA PRO A 165 -4.00 -12.84 -11.10
C PRO A 165 -4.71 -14.11 -10.67
N PRO A 166 -4.31 -14.77 -9.57
CA PRO A 166 -5.09 -15.85 -9.00
C PRO A 166 -6.41 -15.29 -8.49
N ARG A 167 -7.40 -16.16 -8.33
CA ARG A 167 -8.58 -15.79 -7.54
C ARG A 167 -8.13 -15.59 -6.10
N LEU A 168 -8.40 -14.42 -5.55
CA LEU A 168 -8.02 -14.08 -4.19
C LEU A 168 -9.17 -14.33 -3.22
N ASP A 169 -8.83 -14.58 -1.97
CA ASP A 169 -9.81 -14.76 -0.91
C ASP A 169 -10.50 -13.43 -0.54
N GLU A 170 -11.72 -13.53 -0.03
CA GLU A 170 -12.37 -12.40 0.62
C GLU A 170 -11.60 -12.04 1.91
N MET A 171 -11.41 -10.75 2.12
CA MET A 171 -10.83 -10.26 3.37
C MET A 171 -11.85 -10.38 4.49
N THR A 172 -11.45 -10.97 5.60
CA THR A 172 -12.32 -11.24 6.74
C THR A 172 -11.75 -10.62 8.00
N PHE A 173 -12.60 -10.45 8.99
CA PHE A 173 -12.21 -10.01 10.33
C PHE A 173 -12.37 -11.15 11.33
N SER A 174 -11.41 -11.29 12.24
CA SER A 174 -11.43 -12.27 13.32
C SER A 174 -11.05 -11.60 14.64
N GLU A 175 -11.72 -12.01 15.72
CA GLU A 175 -11.39 -11.64 17.10
C GLU A 175 -10.31 -12.55 17.72
N ASP A 176 -9.86 -13.56 16.98
CA ASP A 176 -8.84 -14.48 17.45
C ASP A 176 -7.53 -13.77 17.77
N GLN A 177 -6.73 -14.37 18.65
CA GLN A 177 -5.43 -13.85 19.07
C GLN A 177 -5.49 -12.47 19.76
N PRO A 178 -6.38 -12.27 20.74
CA PRO A 178 -6.65 -10.95 21.32
C PRO A 178 -5.42 -10.31 21.98
N ALA A 179 -4.45 -11.10 22.43
CA ALA A 179 -3.24 -10.61 23.10
C ALA A 179 -2.29 -9.82 22.18
N VAL A 180 -2.42 -9.98 20.86
CA VAL A 180 -1.58 -9.29 19.86
C VAL A 180 -2.38 -8.33 18.99
N ARG A 181 -3.72 -8.32 19.09
CA ARG A 181 -4.58 -7.39 18.34
C ARG A 181 -4.37 -5.95 18.79
N ALA A 182 -4.08 -5.05 17.84
CA ALA A 182 -3.81 -3.63 18.10
C ALA A 182 -4.89 -2.94 18.93
N LYS A 183 -6.16 -3.27 18.69
CA LYS A 183 -7.30 -2.70 19.44
C LYS A 183 -7.28 -3.00 20.94
N ASN A 184 -6.52 -4.00 21.38
CA ASN A 184 -6.38 -4.39 22.79
C ASN A 184 -5.05 -3.93 23.41
N LEU A 185 -4.25 -3.18 22.65
CA LEU A 185 -2.93 -2.68 23.04
C LEU A 185 -2.93 -1.16 23.09
N SER A 186 -2.09 -0.60 23.94
CA SER A 186 -1.81 0.84 23.87
C SER A 186 -0.96 1.18 22.65
N PRO A 187 -1.05 2.41 22.12
CA PRO A 187 -0.17 2.84 21.03
C PRO A 187 1.32 2.67 21.33
N ASP A 188 1.73 2.82 22.60
CA ASP A 188 3.13 2.63 22.99
C ASP A 188 3.57 1.16 22.96
N GLU A 189 2.69 0.23 23.32
CA GLU A 189 2.96 -1.20 23.18
C GLU A 189 3.06 -1.61 21.69
N VAL A 190 2.23 -1.02 20.84
CA VAL A 190 2.31 -1.21 19.38
C VAL A 190 3.63 -0.69 18.84
N ARG A 191 4.05 0.54 19.21
CA ARG A 191 5.33 1.13 18.80
C ARG A 191 6.55 0.36 19.26
N LEU A 192 6.45 -0.34 20.37
CA LEU A 192 7.59 -1.05 20.97
C LEU A 192 7.76 -2.45 20.38
N LYS A 193 6.67 -3.17 20.12
CA LYS A 193 6.72 -4.61 19.83
C LYS A 193 5.89 -5.04 18.61
N GLY A 194 5.24 -4.09 17.93
CA GLY A 194 4.32 -4.41 16.84
C GLY A 194 2.97 -4.94 17.32
N ALA A 195 2.08 -5.18 16.37
CA ALA A 195 0.72 -5.66 16.63
C ALA A 195 0.09 -6.29 15.37
N LEU A 196 -1.01 -7.01 15.59
CA LEU A 196 -1.88 -7.53 14.55
C LEU A 196 -3.06 -6.58 14.35
N PHE A 197 -3.17 -6.01 13.15
CA PHE A 197 -4.29 -5.20 12.69
C PHE A 197 -5.18 -6.00 11.75
N ASN A 198 -6.29 -5.41 11.31
CA ASN A 198 -7.10 -5.95 10.23
C ASN A 198 -7.67 -4.79 9.39
N VAL A 199 -7.73 -4.97 8.07
CA VAL A 199 -8.22 -3.94 7.14
C VAL A 199 -9.68 -3.55 7.39
N LEU A 200 -10.51 -4.47 7.89
CA LEU A 200 -11.92 -4.23 8.17
C LEU A 200 -12.17 -3.59 9.56
N ASP A 201 -11.13 -3.46 10.37
CA ASP A 201 -11.14 -2.76 11.66
C ASP A 201 -10.61 -1.32 11.48
N GLY A 202 -10.43 -0.62 12.57
CA GLY A 202 -9.82 0.70 12.56
C GLY A 202 -10.79 1.80 13.02
N THR A 203 -10.21 2.99 13.20
CA THR A 203 -10.92 4.17 13.70
C THR A 203 -11.77 4.79 12.60
N PRO A 204 -13.11 4.86 12.75
CA PRO A 204 -13.97 5.49 11.75
C PRO A 204 -13.76 7.00 11.73
N PHE A 205 -13.75 7.58 10.53
CA PHE A 205 -13.76 9.03 10.32
C PHE A 205 -14.42 9.36 8.97
N THR A 206 -14.70 10.63 8.75
CA THR A 206 -15.13 11.12 7.44
C THR A 206 -14.00 11.93 6.83
N GLY A 207 -13.49 11.48 5.72
CA GLY A 207 -12.45 12.17 4.94
C GLY A 207 -12.86 12.27 3.48
N LEU A 208 -12.54 13.39 2.82
CA LEU A 208 -12.78 13.59 1.39
C LEU A 208 -14.23 13.35 0.95
N GLY A 209 -15.20 13.59 1.85
CA GLY A 209 -16.61 13.32 1.62
C GLY A 209 -17.06 11.87 1.78
N LEU A 210 -16.16 10.96 2.16
CA LEU A 210 -16.43 9.53 2.30
C LEU A 210 -16.35 9.05 3.75
N PRO A 211 -17.15 8.05 4.14
CA PRO A 211 -16.89 7.29 5.34
C PRO A 211 -15.64 6.41 5.13
N MET A 212 -14.65 6.62 5.98
CA MET A 212 -13.35 5.97 5.91
C MET A 212 -13.00 5.32 7.25
N ARG A 213 -11.98 4.47 7.23
CA ARG A 213 -11.35 3.92 8.44
C ARG A 213 -9.84 4.09 8.38
N LEU A 214 -9.27 4.55 9.50
CA LEU A 214 -7.83 4.58 9.74
C LEU A 214 -7.43 3.28 10.44
N VAL A 215 -6.66 2.46 9.78
CA VAL A 215 -6.19 1.17 10.31
C VAL A 215 -4.77 1.33 10.88
N LEU A 216 -3.82 1.74 10.04
CA LEU A 216 -2.45 2.08 10.46
C LEU A 216 -2.33 3.60 10.48
N TRP A 217 -2.07 4.16 11.65
CA TRP A 217 -1.91 5.60 11.84
C TRP A 217 -1.29 5.89 13.21
N PRO A 218 -0.75 7.10 13.46
CA PRO A 218 -0.04 7.39 14.72
C PRO A 218 -0.86 7.20 15.97
N GLY A 219 -2.17 7.41 15.93
CA GLY A 219 -3.08 7.15 17.06
C GLY A 219 -3.22 5.68 17.41
N ALA A 220 -3.01 4.78 16.45
CA ALA A 220 -2.98 3.34 16.68
C ALA A 220 -1.57 2.79 16.96
N GLY A 221 -0.53 3.65 16.92
CA GLY A 221 0.82 3.29 17.33
C GLY A 221 1.85 3.19 16.20
N THR A 222 1.48 3.32 14.93
CA THR A 222 2.46 3.41 13.83
C THR A 222 3.10 4.81 13.78
N ARG A 223 4.20 4.98 13.06
CA ARG A 223 4.87 6.28 12.89
C ARG A 223 4.94 6.67 11.42
N LEU A 224 5.47 5.80 10.58
CA LEU A 224 5.74 6.03 9.16
C LEU A 224 4.77 5.29 8.25
N THR A 225 4.29 4.13 8.70
CA THR A 225 3.30 3.35 7.95
C THR A 225 1.90 3.89 8.18
N GLY A 226 1.16 4.10 7.11
CA GLY A 226 -0.26 4.45 7.12
C GLY A 226 -1.06 3.50 6.25
N PHE A 227 -2.26 3.14 6.69
CA PHE A 227 -3.25 2.45 5.90
C PHE A 227 -4.63 2.94 6.26
N ASN A 228 -5.36 3.36 5.24
CA ASN A 228 -6.77 3.70 5.35
C ASN A 228 -7.57 3.02 4.23
N TYR A 229 -8.87 2.93 4.41
CA TYR A 229 -9.75 2.49 3.33
C TYR A 229 -11.12 3.17 3.41
N ALA A 230 -11.79 3.19 2.27
CA ALA A 230 -13.15 3.65 2.13
C ALA A 230 -14.01 2.59 1.44
N TYR A 231 -15.25 2.48 1.88
CA TYR A 231 -16.31 1.84 1.11
C TYR A 231 -17.05 2.90 0.31
N THR A 232 -16.98 2.77 -1.00
CA THR A 232 -17.64 3.70 -1.92
C THR A 232 -18.96 3.09 -2.36
N GLY A 233 -20.06 3.67 -1.90
CA GLY A 233 -21.38 3.31 -2.35
C GLY A 233 -21.59 3.64 -3.84
N ILE A 234 -22.64 3.08 -4.46
CA ILE A 234 -22.94 3.30 -5.87
C ILE A 234 -23.16 4.79 -6.16
N GLY A 235 -22.46 5.31 -7.15
CA GLY A 235 -22.56 6.72 -7.57
C GLY A 235 -21.84 7.71 -6.64
N VAL A 236 -21.03 7.22 -5.70
CA VAL A 236 -20.27 8.08 -4.78
C VAL A 236 -18.83 8.22 -5.28
N SER A 237 -18.29 9.43 -5.16
CA SER A 237 -16.92 9.78 -5.52
C SER A 237 -16.25 10.47 -4.34
N ASP A 238 -14.97 10.21 -4.13
CA ASP A 238 -14.18 11.10 -3.29
C ASP A 238 -13.84 12.39 -4.03
N VAL A 239 -13.39 13.35 -3.25
CA VAL A 239 -12.85 14.60 -3.82
C VAL A 239 -11.48 14.28 -4.42
N ILE A 240 -11.25 14.69 -5.68
CA ILE A 240 -9.91 14.60 -6.26
C ILE A 240 -8.96 15.48 -5.44
N HIS A 241 -7.87 14.91 -4.98
CA HIS A 241 -6.94 15.54 -4.04
C HIS A 241 -5.50 15.09 -4.30
N LYS A 242 -4.57 15.69 -3.57
CA LYS A 242 -3.16 15.31 -3.59
C LYS A 242 -2.55 15.49 -2.20
N HIS A 243 -1.56 14.67 -1.88
CA HIS A 243 -0.82 14.76 -0.63
C HIS A 243 0.52 15.43 -0.86
N PRO A 244 0.81 16.56 -0.19
CA PRO A 244 2.04 17.31 -0.43
C PRO A 244 3.30 16.64 0.10
N VAL A 245 3.16 15.67 1.01
CA VAL A 245 4.29 15.04 1.71
C VAL A 245 4.22 13.51 1.79
N SER A 246 3.12 12.90 1.33
CA SER A 246 2.93 11.45 1.38
C SER A 246 2.93 10.85 -0.01
N ASP A 247 3.69 9.77 -0.19
CA ASP A 247 3.42 8.84 -1.29
C ASP A 247 2.21 7.99 -0.91
N GLU A 248 1.29 7.77 -1.83
CA GLU A 248 0.16 6.89 -1.63
C GLU A 248 0.13 5.76 -2.68
N PHE A 249 -0.21 4.56 -2.24
CA PHE A 249 -0.38 3.38 -3.06
C PHE A 249 -1.76 2.78 -2.78
N LEU A 250 -2.69 3.03 -3.67
CA LEU A 250 -4.09 2.65 -3.52
C LEU A 250 -4.39 1.34 -4.26
N VAL A 251 -5.18 0.49 -3.65
CA VAL A 251 -5.59 -0.81 -4.21
C VAL A 251 -7.11 -0.91 -4.20
N MET A 252 -7.68 -1.33 -5.33
CA MET A 252 -9.06 -1.77 -5.41
C MET A 252 -9.15 -3.17 -4.79
N TRP A 253 -9.51 -3.25 -3.52
CA TRP A 253 -9.53 -4.52 -2.77
C TRP A 253 -10.73 -5.39 -3.12
N SER A 254 -11.85 -4.77 -3.49
CA SER A 254 -13.04 -5.49 -3.96
C SER A 254 -13.93 -4.60 -4.82
N GLY A 255 -14.72 -5.21 -5.70
CA GLY A 255 -15.62 -4.51 -6.59
C GLY A 255 -14.91 -3.88 -7.79
N SER A 256 -15.54 -2.85 -8.36
CA SER A 256 -14.99 -2.13 -9.51
C SER A 256 -15.44 -0.66 -9.48
N GLY A 257 -14.68 0.20 -10.15
CA GLY A 257 -14.96 1.63 -10.19
C GLY A 257 -14.09 2.34 -11.19
N GLN A 258 -13.78 3.59 -10.91
CA GLN A 258 -12.79 4.36 -11.67
C GLN A 258 -11.79 4.99 -10.71
N LEU A 259 -10.55 5.06 -11.18
CA LEU A 259 -9.43 5.73 -10.54
C LEU A 259 -9.09 6.99 -11.33
N TYR A 260 -8.87 8.10 -10.63
CA TYR A 260 -8.38 9.34 -11.22
C TYR A 260 -6.86 9.43 -11.01
N SER A 261 -6.13 9.69 -12.06
CA SER A 261 -4.70 10.01 -11.95
C SER A 261 -4.41 11.32 -12.68
N GLY A 262 -3.64 12.19 -12.07
CA GLY A 262 -3.46 13.60 -12.44
C GLY A 262 -3.07 13.91 -13.88
N GLY A 263 -2.44 12.97 -14.60
CA GLY A 263 -2.11 13.13 -16.00
C GLY A 263 -3.19 12.69 -16.99
N PHE A 264 -4.25 11.97 -16.55
CA PHE A 264 -5.02 11.10 -17.46
C PHE A 264 -6.54 11.11 -17.24
N GLY A 265 -7.00 11.68 -16.13
CA GLY A 265 -8.42 11.65 -15.78
C GLY A 265 -8.86 10.30 -15.20
N TRP A 266 -10.14 9.98 -15.39
CA TRP A 266 -10.77 8.78 -14.86
C TRP A 266 -10.50 7.56 -15.74
N VAL A 267 -10.07 6.46 -15.12
CA VAL A 267 -9.79 5.17 -15.77
C VAL A 267 -10.53 4.06 -15.04
N ASP A 268 -11.15 3.17 -15.79
CA ASP A 268 -11.82 1.99 -15.25
C ASP A 268 -10.84 1.10 -14.49
N ALA A 269 -11.27 0.63 -13.32
CA ALA A 269 -10.50 -0.24 -12.44
C ALA A 269 -11.36 -1.37 -11.89
N GLU A 270 -10.72 -2.51 -11.71
CA GLU A 270 -11.30 -3.72 -11.16
C GLU A 270 -10.50 -4.20 -9.94
N GLU A 271 -10.97 -5.22 -9.28
CA GLU A 271 -10.29 -5.82 -8.14
C GLU A 271 -8.82 -6.12 -8.45
N ASN A 272 -7.94 -5.73 -7.52
CA ASN A 272 -6.47 -5.80 -7.59
C ASN A 272 -5.79 -4.79 -8.53
N ASP A 273 -6.55 -3.94 -9.21
CA ASP A 273 -5.92 -2.78 -9.83
C ASP A 273 -5.41 -1.82 -8.76
N VAL A 274 -4.29 -1.20 -9.08
CA VAL A 274 -3.61 -0.28 -8.16
C VAL A 274 -3.44 1.08 -8.82
N MET A 275 -3.55 2.11 -8.00
CA MET A 275 -3.18 3.46 -8.37
C MET A 275 -1.91 3.88 -7.62
N MET A 276 -0.92 4.28 -8.38
CA MET A 276 0.32 4.83 -7.88
C MET A 276 0.22 6.35 -7.84
N ALA A 277 0.15 6.91 -6.66
CA ALA A 277 0.08 8.34 -6.42
C ALA A 277 1.27 8.82 -5.57
N PRO A 278 2.46 8.99 -6.15
CA PRO A 278 3.57 9.64 -5.47
C PRO A 278 3.20 11.03 -4.98
N CYS A 279 3.94 11.53 -4.01
CA CYS A 279 3.75 12.84 -3.40
C CYS A 279 3.49 13.96 -4.45
N GLY A 280 2.39 14.69 -4.28
CA GLY A 280 1.97 15.78 -5.15
C GLY A 280 1.14 15.37 -6.37
N VAL A 281 0.95 14.08 -6.63
CA VAL A 281 0.10 13.60 -7.73
C VAL A 281 -1.37 13.68 -7.33
N ALA A 282 -2.17 14.36 -8.15
CA ALA A 282 -3.63 14.42 -7.96
C ALA A 282 -4.25 13.05 -8.27
N HIS A 283 -5.12 12.59 -7.38
CA HIS A 283 -5.77 11.30 -7.49
C HIS A 283 -7.15 11.27 -6.82
N GLY A 284 -7.89 10.21 -7.06
CA GLY A 284 -9.20 9.98 -6.50
C GLY A 284 -9.81 8.68 -6.99
N HIS A 285 -10.93 8.27 -6.40
CA HIS A 285 -11.67 7.12 -6.86
C HIS A 285 -13.18 7.40 -6.83
N ARG A 286 -13.92 6.68 -7.66
CA ARG A 286 -15.37 6.72 -7.64
C ARG A 286 -15.96 5.37 -8.03
N SER A 287 -17.12 5.06 -7.47
CA SER A 287 -17.95 3.98 -7.99
C SER A 287 -18.77 4.45 -9.17
N ILE A 288 -19.14 3.54 -10.06
CA ILE A 288 -19.95 3.82 -11.24
C ILE A 288 -21.31 3.19 -11.05
N GLU A 289 -22.35 3.93 -11.43
CA GLU A 289 -23.70 3.39 -11.47
C GLU A 289 -23.75 2.10 -12.29
N GLY A 290 -24.37 1.06 -11.73
CA GLY A 290 -24.47 -0.26 -12.33
C GLY A 290 -23.31 -1.23 -12.09
N ARG A 291 -22.19 -0.80 -11.45
CA ARG A 291 -21.06 -1.70 -11.10
C ARG A 291 -21.04 -2.17 -9.64
N GLY A 292 -21.94 -1.67 -8.81
CA GLY A 292 -21.97 -2.03 -7.38
C GLY A 292 -20.99 -1.21 -6.52
N PRO A 293 -20.98 -1.47 -5.21
CA PRO A 293 -20.03 -0.83 -4.30
C PRO A 293 -18.62 -1.36 -4.51
N SER A 294 -17.64 -0.53 -4.16
CA SER A 294 -16.23 -0.91 -4.17
C SER A 294 -15.57 -0.63 -2.82
N MET A 295 -14.56 -1.40 -2.50
CA MET A 295 -13.67 -1.15 -1.38
C MET A 295 -12.30 -0.75 -1.93
N MET A 296 -11.88 0.46 -1.61
CA MET A 296 -10.57 0.96 -1.96
C MET A 296 -9.82 1.37 -0.71
N GLY A 297 -8.54 1.07 -0.65
CA GLY A 297 -7.70 1.45 0.46
C GLY A 297 -6.26 1.58 0.05
N GLY A 298 -5.51 2.39 0.78
CA GLY A 298 -4.15 2.74 0.42
C GLY A 298 -3.16 2.63 1.56
N PHE A 299 -1.97 2.25 1.15
CA PHE A 299 -0.77 2.44 1.95
C PHE A 299 -0.23 3.84 1.70
N ALA A 300 0.04 4.58 2.75
CA ALA A 300 0.57 5.93 2.68
C ALA A 300 1.77 6.10 3.63
N SER A 301 2.77 6.85 3.19
CA SER A 301 3.90 7.20 4.03
C SER A 301 4.42 8.61 3.70
N PRO A 302 4.64 9.46 4.71
CA PRO A 302 4.11 9.31 6.06
C PRO A 302 2.58 9.19 6.06
N PRO A 303 1.95 8.73 7.15
CA PRO A 303 0.49 8.67 7.24
C PRO A 303 -0.14 10.01 6.86
N GLN A 304 -1.25 9.96 6.13
CA GLN A 304 -1.93 11.15 5.56
C GLN A 304 -2.62 11.97 6.64
N LEU A 305 -1.85 12.67 7.43
CA LEU A 305 -2.33 13.45 8.57
C LEU A 305 -3.18 14.66 8.15
N ASP A 306 -2.96 15.15 6.94
CA ASP A 306 -3.75 16.20 6.30
C ASP A 306 -5.23 15.83 6.16
N LEU A 307 -5.57 14.56 5.95
CA LEU A 307 -6.95 14.08 5.96
C LEU A 307 -7.61 14.17 7.35
N MET A 308 -6.82 14.23 8.39
CA MET A 308 -7.28 14.18 9.78
C MET A 308 -7.38 15.57 10.42
N ILE A 309 -6.81 16.61 9.82
CA ILE A 309 -6.78 17.98 10.36
C ILE A 309 -8.17 18.51 10.72
N PRO A 310 -9.22 18.29 9.94
CA PRO A 310 -10.57 18.71 10.29
C PRO A 310 -11.22 17.85 11.38
N SER A 311 -10.57 16.74 11.81
CA SER A 311 -11.14 15.81 12.76
C SER A 311 -10.68 16.12 14.20
N PRO A 312 -11.46 15.76 15.24
CA PRO A 312 -11.08 15.98 16.62
C PRO A 312 -9.80 15.26 17.05
N PHE A 313 -9.26 14.36 16.24
CA PHE A 313 -7.99 13.65 16.51
C PHE A 313 -6.77 14.58 16.55
N TYR A 314 -6.85 15.76 15.96
CA TYR A 314 -5.75 16.74 15.91
C TYR A 314 -6.05 18.07 16.62
N ALA A 315 -7.06 18.11 17.47
CA ALA A 315 -7.48 19.31 18.20
C ALA A 315 -6.38 19.94 19.07
N ASN A 316 -5.28 19.26 19.32
CA ASN A 316 -4.23 19.70 20.25
C ASN A 316 -2.95 20.21 19.61
N GLY A 317 -2.95 20.52 18.31
CA GLY A 317 -1.84 21.24 17.67
C GLY A 317 -0.50 20.51 17.55
N MET A 318 -0.45 19.21 17.78
CA MET A 318 0.81 18.46 17.74
C MET A 318 1.34 18.19 16.33
N PHE A 319 0.52 18.33 15.30
CA PHE A 319 0.95 18.19 13.92
C PHE A 319 0.23 19.21 13.04
N GLN A 320 0.83 20.35 12.80
CA GLN A 320 0.36 21.27 11.75
C GLN A 320 0.85 20.76 10.40
N HIS A 321 0.10 19.86 9.78
CA HIS A 321 0.26 19.59 8.36
C HIS A 321 -0.60 20.55 7.55
N PRO A 322 -0.09 21.08 6.42
CA PRO A 322 -0.96 21.78 5.50
C PRO A 322 -2.08 20.83 5.09
N ALA A 323 -3.31 21.33 5.10
CA ALA A 323 -4.47 20.60 4.58
C ALA A 323 -4.17 20.04 3.18
N ALA A 324 -4.85 18.96 2.82
CA ALA A 324 -4.79 18.44 1.45
C ALA A 324 -4.87 19.63 0.49
N SER A 325 -3.88 19.72 -0.41
CA SER A 325 -3.82 20.86 -1.30
C SER A 325 -5.04 20.81 -2.21
N GLU A 326 -5.85 21.87 -2.20
CA GLU A 326 -6.92 22.01 -3.19
C GLU A 326 -6.31 21.91 -4.59
N LEU A 327 -7.05 21.32 -5.51
CA LEU A 327 -6.64 21.28 -6.90
C LEU A 327 -6.54 22.71 -7.42
N THR A 328 -5.57 22.95 -8.29
CA THR A 328 -5.53 24.17 -9.07
C THR A 328 -6.72 24.24 -10.03
N ASP A 329 -7.11 25.45 -10.47
CA ASP A 329 -8.20 25.63 -11.45
C ASP A 329 -7.99 24.79 -12.72
N ASP A 330 -6.74 24.60 -13.16
CA ASP A 330 -6.40 23.78 -14.32
C ASP A 330 -6.59 22.28 -14.06
N GLU A 331 -6.27 21.82 -12.87
CA GLU A 331 -6.49 20.42 -12.45
C GLU A 331 -7.99 20.15 -12.31
N MET A 332 -8.76 21.09 -11.74
CA MET A 332 -10.24 20.99 -11.66
C MET A 332 -10.89 20.96 -13.04
N ARG A 333 -10.45 21.80 -13.97
CA ARG A 333 -10.98 21.79 -15.36
C ARG A 333 -10.70 20.47 -16.08
N LYS A 334 -9.56 19.83 -15.84
CA LYS A 334 -9.24 18.51 -16.39
C LYS A 334 -10.10 17.40 -15.77
N ALA A 335 -10.51 17.56 -14.51
CA ALA A 335 -11.37 16.61 -13.82
C ALA A 335 -12.85 16.69 -14.29
N ASP A 336 -13.30 17.88 -14.69
CA ASP A 336 -14.68 18.11 -15.12
C ASP A 336 -14.95 17.74 -16.60
N VAL A 337 -13.92 17.44 -17.38
CA VAL A 337 -14.05 17.02 -18.77
C VAL A 337 -14.28 15.51 -18.84
N VAL A 338 -15.52 15.09 -18.67
CA VAL A 338 -16.01 13.76 -19.03
C VAL A 338 -17.12 13.92 -20.07
#